data_394b1ac2fb877f1c1dbc05b4ba9b0a94
#
_entry.id   394b1ac2fb877f1c1dbc05b4ba9b0a94
#
_cell.length_a   1.000
_cell.length_b   1.000
_cell.length_c   1.000
_cell.angle_alpha   90.00
_cell.angle_beta   90.00
_cell.angle_gamma   90.00
#
_symmetry.space_group_name_H-M   'P 1'
#
loop_
_entity.id
_entity.type
_entity.pdbx_description
1 polymer ?
#
loop_
_entity_poly.entity_id
_entity_poly.type
_entity_poly.pdbx_seq_one_letter_code
_entity_poly.pdbx_strand_id
1 'polypeptide(L)'
;RPPRSTPKPSSAASDVYKRQAVEWSKGHSGYSERSTLHKLNQWKESASGPTTCNRFESSRPTGCRGCKYKGKIGSPARLGVQYKETPIIAEAPDVIANAVPMPKPFKRTKDGIKVTIDDTDVDICKFDIYPVGYGFDESLGYETVRFHWDRPHMGWQELSLRQAHLTDGSREFPTAIADQGIVLYNKKQTEYFQLMLRSYMDELKQIRTMTNLYSTMGWKDKNKSFLLGNTLIKRKSDGSILEENISLASVIQRQGADLYGSKGSLEQWVSLTSIMEKAHLKSHMFALGVGFSAPLYNFTGLKGLTISLYGPTGGGKTLAQYWVQSIYGDPEKLHFAAKYTQMALFSRLGTYGNLPLTIDEVTMMSDKEVGDFCY
;
A
#
# COMPACT_ATOMS: atom_id res chain seq x y z
N ARG A 1 19.96 -5.89 23.82
CA ARG A 1 18.57 -5.42 23.99
C ARG A 1 17.69 -6.62 24.13
N PRO A 2 16.78 -6.71 25.12
CA PRO A 2 15.85 -7.84 25.25
C PRO A 2 14.85 -7.85 24.08
N PRO A 3 14.33 -9.01 23.66
CA PRO A 3 13.36 -9.09 22.59
C PRO A 3 12.07 -8.35 22.96
N ARG A 4 11.53 -7.54 22.05
CA ARG A 4 10.26 -6.85 22.23
C ARG A 4 9.15 -7.88 22.48
N SER A 5 8.45 -7.76 23.60
CA SER A 5 7.27 -8.55 23.89
C SER A 5 6.19 -8.29 22.86
N THR A 6 5.68 -9.34 22.23
CA THR A 6 4.49 -9.28 21.37
C THR A 6 3.30 -8.74 22.19
N PRO A 7 2.48 -7.81 21.63
CA PRO A 7 1.32 -7.31 22.35
C PRO A 7 0.36 -8.45 22.70
N LYS A 8 -0.08 -8.50 23.96
CA LYS A 8 -1.12 -9.45 24.38
C LYS A 8 -2.46 -8.98 23.82
N PRO A 9 -3.28 -9.86 23.20
CA PRO A 9 -4.62 -9.49 22.76
C PRO A 9 -5.48 -9.01 23.93
N SER A 10 -6.40 -8.05 23.67
CA SER A 10 -7.32 -7.55 24.68
C SER A 10 -8.19 -8.67 25.28
N SER A 11 -8.68 -8.51 26.50
CA SER A 11 -9.48 -9.54 27.19
C SER A 11 -10.71 -9.96 26.38
N ALA A 12 -11.39 -9.03 25.71
CA ALA A 12 -12.55 -9.32 24.87
C ALA A 12 -12.21 -10.16 23.63
N ALA A 13 -11.13 -9.85 22.92
CA ALA A 13 -10.64 -10.68 21.80
C ALA A 13 -10.24 -12.09 22.28
N SER A 14 -9.62 -12.18 23.46
CA SER A 14 -9.27 -13.47 24.10
C SER A 14 -10.49 -14.35 24.34
N ASP A 15 -11.61 -13.78 24.74
CA ASP A 15 -12.83 -14.53 25.01
C ASP A 15 -13.58 -15.00 23.75
N VAL A 16 -13.50 -14.21 22.66
CA VAL A 16 -14.01 -14.64 21.34
C VAL A 16 -13.22 -15.85 20.83
N TYR A 17 -11.90 -15.81 20.87
CA TYR A 17 -11.06 -16.95 20.44
C TYR A 17 -11.24 -18.20 21.31
N LYS A 18 -11.48 -18.03 22.61
CA LYS A 18 -11.80 -19.15 23.50
C LYS A 18 -13.11 -19.83 23.10
N ARG A 19 -14.17 -19.05 22.87
CA ARG A 19 -15.48 -19.56 22.40
C ARG A 19 -15.38 -20.26 21.06
N GLN A 20 -14.67 -19.69 20.11
CA GLN A 20 -14.44 -20.31 18.80
C GLN A 20 -13.67 -21.64 18.91
N ALA A 21 -12.61 -21.69 19.69
CA ALA A 21 -11.84 -22.90 19.89
C ALA A 21 -12.68 -24.01 20.52
N VAL A 22 -13.53 -23.69 21.50
CA VAL A 22 -14.46 -24.62 22.14
C VAL A 22 -15.49 -25.12 21.12
N GLU A 23 -16.11 -24.22 20.36
CA GLU A 23 -17.16 -24.55 19.38
C GLU A 23 -16.62 -25.45 18.26
N TRP A 24 -15.47 -25.13 17.69
CA TRP A 24 -14.85 -25.93 16.63
C TRP A 24 -14.37 -27.30 17.10
N SER A 25 -14.07 -27.45 18.39
CA SER A 25 -13.62 -28.72 18.95
C SER A 25 -14.75 -29.67 19.30
N LYS A 26 -16.00 -29.22 19.41
CA LYS A 26 -17.17 -30.03 19.82
C LYS A 26 -17.43 -31.24 18.91
N GLY A 27 -17.09 -31.15 17.62
CA GLY A 27 -17.23 -32.24 16.66
C GLY A 27 -16.20 -33.38 16.79
N HIS A 28 -15.22 -33.26 17.67
CA HIS A 28 -14.18 -34.29 17.86
C HIS A 28 -14.60 -35.33 18.91
N SER A 29 -14.45 -36.63 18.61
CA SER A 29 -14.86 -37.72 19.48
C SER A 29 -14.25 -37.73 20.88
N GLY A 30 -13.08 -37.11 21.06
CA GLY A 30 -12.39 -36.92 22.35
C GLY A 30 -12.56 -35.50 22.91
N TYR A 31 -13.63 -34.78 22.56
CA TYR A 31 -13.83 -33.41 23.03
C TYR A 31 -14.03 -33.31 24.54
N SER A 32 -13.30 -32.38 25.13
CA SER A 32 -13.51 -31.93 26.50
C SER A 32 -13.21 -30.43 26.55
N GLU A 33 -14.17 -29.64 26.98
CA GLU A 33 -14.01 -28.18 27.09
C GLU A 33 -12.79 -27.80 27.95
N ARG A 34 -12.63 -28.48 29.10
CA ARG A 34 -11.51 -28.28 30.00
C ARG A 34 -10.16 -28.55 29.32
N SER A 35 -10.06 -29.64 28.56
CA SER A 35 -8.85 -30.02 27.82
C SER A 35 -8.58 -29.03 26.67
N THR A 36 -9.61 -28.57 25.98
CA THR A 36 -9.51 -27.58 24.90
C THR A 36 -8.98 -26.24 25.43
N LEU A 37 -9.56 -25.75 26.53
CA LEU A 37 -9.11 -24.50 27.15
C LEU A 37 -7.71 -24.61 27.74
N HIS A 38 -7.37 -25.76 28.34
CA HIS A 38 -6.01 -25.99 28.84
C HIS A 38 -4.98 -25.96 27.70
N LYS A 39 -5.22 -26.65 26.59
CA LYS A 39 -4.35 -26.62 25.40
C LYS A 39 -4.25 -25.22 24.78
N LEU A 40 -5.35 -24.47 24.75
CA LEU A 40 -5.36 -23.09 24.25
C LEU A 40 -4.47 -22.17 25.13
N ASN A 41 -4.54 -22.34 26.45
CA ASN A 41 -3.69 -21.57 27.37
C ASN A 41 -2.21 -21.94 27.23
N GLN A 42 -1.89 -23.24 27.16
CA GLN A 42 -0.52 -23.70 26.88
C GLN A 42 0.02 -23.12 25.57
N TRP A 43 -0.82 -23.10 24.53
CA TRP A 43 -0.44 -22.52 23.24
C TRP A 43 -0.16 -21.02 23.36
N LYS A 44 -0.99 -20.28 24.10
CA LYS A 44 -0.78 -18.83 24.34
C LYS A 44 0.54 -18.52 25.06
N GLU A 45 0.95 -19.40 25.97
CA GLU A 45 2.17 -19.23 26.76
C GLU A 45 3.43 -19.64 25.98
N SER A 46 3.33 -20.64 25.13
CA SER A 46 4.48 -21.27 24.46
C SER A 46 4.66 -20.91 22.99
N ALA A 47 3.62 -20.36 22.31
CA ALA A 47 3.69 -20.09 20.88
C ALA A 47 4.40 -18.76 20.59
N SER A 48 5.52 -18.85 19.91
CA SER A 48 6.28 -17.70 19.39
C SER A 48 5.85 -17.25 17.99
N GLY A 49 4.80 -17.89 17.42
CA GLY A 49 4.29 -17.59 16.07
C GLY A 49 3.47 -18.74 15.46
N PRO A 50 3.06 -18.62 14.20
CA PRO A 50 2.29 -19.67 13.53
C PRO A 50 3.11 -20.94 13.37
N THR A 51 2.44 -22.09 13.52
CA THR A 51 3.06 -23.41 13.38
C THR A 51 3.73 -23.58 12.02
N THR A 52 4.98 -24.03 12.01
CA THR A 52 5.76 -24.24 10.79
C THR A 52 5.33 -25.49 10.02
N CYS A 53 5.58 -25.52 8.70
CA CYS A 53 5.34 -26.71 7.87
C CYS A 53 6.11 -27.93 8.37
N ASN A 54 7.35 -27.77 8.84
CA ASN A 54 8.16 -28.86 9.39
C ASN A 54 7.50 -29.48 10.63
N ARG A 55 6.88 -28.68 11.48
CA ARG A 55 6.18 -29.18 12.67
C ARG A 55 4.86 -29.88 12.29
N PHE A 56 4.17 -29.44 11.24
CA PHE A 56 3.02 -30.17 10.69
C PHE A 56 3.45 -31.50 10.09
N GLU A 57 4.53 -31.53 9.33
CA GLU A 57 5.04 -32.74 8.70
C GLU A 57 5.49 -33.76 9.74
N SER A 58 6.18 -33.37 10.82
CA SER A 58 6.58 -34.28 11.91
C SER A 58 5.37 -34.83 12.66
N SER A 59 4.27 -34.08 12.79
CA SER A 59 3.04 -34.51 13.47
C SER A 59 2.12 -35.36 12.61
N ARG A 60 2.07 -35.09 11.28
CA ARG A 60 1.21 -35.77 10.28
C ARG A 60 1.93 -35.94 8.94
N PRO A 61 2.89 -36.85 8.81
CA PRO A 61 3.68 -37.03 7.58
C PRO A 61 2.84 -37.35 6.35
N THR A 62 1.75 -38.11 6.52
CA THR A 62 0.84 -38.52 5.43
C THR A 62 0.09 -37.33 4.84
N GLY A 63 -0.29 -36.34 5.65
CA GLY A 63 -1.00 -35.13 5.20
C GLY A 63 -0.13 -34.20 4.37
N CYS A 64 1.20 -34.26 4.57
CA CYS A 64 2.16 -33.41 3.83
C CYS A 64 2.72 -34.06 2.55
N ARG A 65 2.48 -35.35 2.32
CA ARG A 65 3.02 -36.10 1.16
C ARG A 65 2.57 -35.52 -0.20
N GLY A 66 1.30 -35.12 -0.31
CA GLY A 66 0.71 -34.55 -1.53
C GLY A 66 0.63 -33.03 -1.55
N CYS A 67 1.26 -32.34 -0.61
CA CYS A 67 1.15 -30.90 -0.50
C CYS A 67 1.91 -30.18 -1.62
N LYS A 68 1.18 -29.45 -2.49
CA LYS A 68 1.76 -28.68 -3.59
C LYS A 68 2.67 -27.52 -3.16
N TYR A 69 2.62 -27.17 -1.88
CA TYR A 69 3.41 -26.09 -1.27
C TYR A 69 4.60 -26.62 -0.44
N LYS A 70 4.80 -27.94 -0.38
CA LYS A 70 5.91 -28.53 0.36
C LYS A 70 7.25 -27.97 -0.12
N GLY A 71 8.07 -27.48 0.81
CA GLY A 71 9.35 -26.83 0.51
C GLY A 71 9.27 -25.40 -0.06
N LYS A 72 8.06 -24.90 -0.39
CA LYS A 72 7.85 -23.55 -0.96
C LYS A 72 7.47 -22.51 0.09
N ILE A 73 6.89 -22.93 1.20
CA ILE A 73 6.44 -22.04 2.29
C ILE A 73 6.93 -22.57 3.64
N GLY A 74 7.24 -21.67 4.56
CA GLY A 74 7.68 -22.04 5.91
C GLY A 74 6.55 -22.33 6.90
N SER A 75 5.31 -21.93 6.58
CA SER A 75 4.11 -22.12 7.41
C SER A 75 2.84 -22.10 6.56
N PRO A 76 1.83 -22.94 6.89
CA PRO A 76 0.51 -22.87 6.24
C PRO A 76 -0.19 -21.51 6.37
N ALA A 77 0.14 -20.71 7.38
CA ALA A 77 -0.38 -19.35 7.52
C ALA A 77 -0.04 -18.45 6.32
N ARG A 78 1.00 -18.79 5.56
CA ARG A 78 1.35 -18.09 4.32
C ARG A 78 0.42 -18.41 3.14
N LEU A 79 -0.41 -19.42 3.22
CA LEU A 79 -1.37 -19.75 2.16
C LEU A 79 -2.48 -18.70 2.01
N GLY A 80 -2.79 -17.95 3.06
CA GLY A 80 -3.76 -16.84 3.03
C GLY A 80 -3.14 -15.50 2.59
N VAL A 81 -1.82 -15.41 2.53
CA VAL A 81 -1.12 -14.26 1.98
C VAL A 81 -1.08 -14.46 0.47
N GLN A 82 -2.03 -13.86 -0.24
CA GLN A 82 -1.85 -13.64 -1.67
C GLN A 82 -0.61 -12.74 -1.82
N TYR A 83 0.52 -13.34 -2.15
CA TYR A 83 1.58 -12.58 -2.81
C TYR A 83 0.95 -12.09 -4.11
N LYS A 84 0.50 -10.85 -4.15
CA LYS A 84 0.47 -10.14 -5.41
C LYS A 84 1.92 -10.16 -5.87
N GLU A 85 2.21 -10.96 -6.88
CA GLU A 85 3.41 -10.76 -7.65
C GLU A 85 3.35 -9.30 -8.06
N THR A 86 4.27 -8.49 -7.54
CA THR A 86 4.51 -7.16 -8.11
C THR A 86 4.71 -7.43 -9.59
N PRO A 87 3.97 -6.79 -10.50
CA PRO A 87 4.13 -7.09 -11.92
C PRO A 87 5.61 -6.95 -12.25
N ILE A 88 6.25 -8.07 -12.53
CA ILE A 88 7.61 -8.11 -13.05
C ILE A 88 7.46 -7.50 -14.44
N ILE A 89 7.96 -6.31 -14.64
CA ILE A 89 8.14 -5.77 -15.98
C ILE A 89 9.28 -6.60 -16.56
N ALA A 90 8.94 -7.67 -17.26
CA ALA A 90 9.87 -8.72 -17.66
C ALA A 90 10.95 -8.24 -18.65
N GLU A 91 10.71 -7.09 -19.30
CA GLU A 91 11.64 -6.49 -20.25
C GLU A 91 11.71 -4.98 -20.01
N ALA A 92 12.93 -4.41 -20.14
CA ALA A 92 13.05 -2.96 -20.21
C ALA A 92 12.15 -2.49 -21.37
N PRO A 93 11.26 -1.53 -21.16
CA PRO A 93 10.46 -1.02 -22.25
C PRO A 93 11.41 -0.48 -23.32
N ASP A 94 11.59 -1.20 -24.43
CA ASP A 94 12.49 -0.83 -25.53
C ASP A 94 12.29 0.60 -26.02
N VAL A 95 11.07 1.10 -25.90
CA VAL A 95 10.68 2.47 -26.25
C VAL A 95 11.40 3.53 -25.41
N ILE A 96 11.74 3.22 -24.15
CA ILE A 96 12.33 4.21 -23.21
C ILE A 96 13.86 4.10 -23.22
N ALA A 97 14.40 2.90 -23.32
CA ALA A 97 15.84 2.67 -23.40
C ALA A 97 16.48 3.38 -24.61
N ASN A 98 15.72 3.46 -25.69
CA ASN A 98 16.18 4.11 -26.95
C ASN A 98 15.90 5.62 -26.97
N ALA A 99 15.04 6.15 -26.10
CA ALA A 99 14.65 7.58 -26.12
C ALA A 99 15.62 8.48 -25.36
N VAL A 100 16.32 7.94 -24.35
CA VAL A 100 17.30 8.71 -23.52
C VAL A 100 18.60 7.91 -23.43
N PRO A 101 19.61 8.30 -24.18
CA PRO A 101 20.90 7.62 -24.15
C PRO A 101 21.56 7.74 -22.77
N MET A 102 22.45 6.78 -22.46
CA MET A 102 23.27 6.85 -21.26
C MET A 102 24.12 8.12 -21.29
N PRO A 103 24.04 9.01 -20.30
CA PRO A 103 24.85 10.22 -20.28
C PRO A 103 26.33 9.88 -20.12
N LYS A 104 27.19 10.61 -20.83
CA LYS A 104 28.65 10.49 -20.65
C LYS A 104 29.07 11.09 -19.30
N PRO A 105 30.07 10.52 -18.59
CA PRO A 105 30.99 9.44 -18.99
C PRO A 105 30.53 8.03 -18.58
N PHE A 106 29.24 7.81 -18.33
CA PHE A 106 28.68 6.56 -17.90
C PHE A 106 28.46 5.60 -19.08
N LYS A 107 28.54 4.29 -18.82
CA LYS A 107 28.27 3.26 -19.82
C LYS A 107 27.61 2.03 -19.21
N ARG A 108 26.71 1.41 -19.99
CA ARG A 108 26.13 0.11 -19.68
C ARG A 108 27.07 -1.00 -20.10
N THR A 109 27.21 -2.00 -19.24
CA THR A 109 27.96 -3.22 -19.52
C THR A 109 27.11 -4.43 -19.13
N LYS A 110 27.54 -5.64 -19.50
CA LYS A 110 26.87 -6.88 -19.08
C LYS A 110 26.82 -7.07 -17.56
N ASP A 111 27.75 -6.46 -16.84
CA ASP A 111 27.90 -6.59 -15.38
C ASP A 111 27.29 -5.41 -14.60
N GLY A 112 26.56 -4.53 -15.29
CA GLY A 112 25.96 -3.32 -14.69
C GLY A 112 26.49 -2.02 -15.29
N ILE A 113 26.45 -0.95 -14.51
CA ILE A 113 26.84 0.40 -14.95
C ILE A 113 28.19 0.77 -14.40
N LYS A 114 29.02 1.35 -15.28
CA LYS A 114 30.37 1.83 -14.97
C LYS A 114 30.51 3.30 -15.36
N VAL A 115 31.45 3.98 -14.71
CA VAL A 115 31.92 5.30 -15.11
C VAL A 115 33.39 5.19 -15.56
N THR A 116 33.75 5.89 -16.62
CA THR A 116 35.15 5.96 -17.09
C THR A 116 35.81 7.23 -16.54
N ILE A 117 36.86 7.05 -15.74
CA ILE A 117 37.66 8.13 -15.12
C ILE A 117 39.12 7.87 -15.45
N ASP A 118 39.79 8.84 -16.04
CA ASP A 118 41.20 8.74 -16.45
C ASP A 118 41.46 7.39 -17.18
N ASP A 119 40.62 7.08 -18.18
CA ASP A 119 40.65 5.85 -18.98
C ASP A 119 40.49 4.55 -18.18
N THR A 120 40.10 4.63 -16.91
CA THR A 120 39.83 3.48 -16.05
C THR A 120 38.33 3.36 -15.77
N ASP A 121 37.79 2.13 -15.89
CA ASP A 121 36.41 1.83 -15.60
C ASP A 121 36.20 1.55 -14.12
N VAL A 122 35.30 2.29 -13.49
CA VAL A 122 34.89 2.11 -12.10
C VAL A 122 33.44 1.61 -12.05
N ASP A 123 33.20 0.50 -11.36
CA ASP A 123 31.85 -0.06 -11.15
C ASP A 123 31.00 0.86 -10.27
N ILE A 124 29.81 1.20 -10.73
CA ILE A 124 28.82 1.98 -9.97
C ILE A 124 27.79 1.05 -9.33
N CYS A 125 27.09 0.25 -10.14
CA CYS A 125 26.08 -0.69 -9.68
C CYS A 125 26.01 -1.91 -10.60
N LYS A 126 25.52 -3.04 -10.06
CA LYS A 126 25.38 -4.32 -10.78
C LYS A 126 23.98 -4.56 -11.35
N PHE A 127 23.23 -3.51 -11.58
CA PHE A 127 21.89 -3.56 -12.17
C PHE A 127 21.78 -2.45 -13.21
N ASP A 128 20.80 -2.57 -14.08
CA ASP A 128 20.51 -1.55 -15.08
C ASP A 128 19.42 -0.58 -14.60
N ILE A 129 19.42 0.66 -15.13
CA ILE A 129 18.47 1.69 -14.80
C ILE A 129 18.23 2.61 -16.00
N TYR A 130 16.96 2.96 -16.24
CA TYR A 130 16.53 3.84 -17.32
C TYR A 130 15.64 4.94 -16.81
N PRO A 131 15.76 6.17 -17.32
CA PRO A 131 14.83 7.23 -17.00
C PRO A 131 13.47 6.98 -17.68
N VAL A 132 12.40 7.15 -16.91
CA VAL A 132 11.01 6.99 -17.38
C VAL A 132 10.39 8.33 -17.71
N GLY A 133 10.62 9.33 -16.86
CA GLY A 133 10.06 10.65 -17.04
C GLY A 133 10.25 11.52 -15.80
N TYR A 134 9.80 12.76 -15.90
CA TYR A 134 9.76 13.67 -14.76
C TYR A 134 8.41 14.41 -14.74
N GLY A 135 8.03 14.91 -13.56
CA GLY A 135 6.80 15.61 -13.40
C GLY A 135 6.79 16.48 -12.16
N PHE A 136 5.85 17.42 -12.13
CA PHE A 136 5.60 18.29 -10.99
C PHE A 136 4.42 17.73 -10.19
N ASP A 137 4.61 17.53 -8.88
CA ASP A 137 3.55 17.14 -7.96
C ASP A 137 2.86 18.41 -7.41
N GLU A 138 1.66 18.69 -7.93
CA GLU A 138 0.90 19.88 -7.50
C GLU A 138 0.52 19.84 -6.02
N SER A 139 0.31 18.63 -5.46
CA SER A 139 -0.13 18.48 -4.06
C SER A 139 1.01 18.75 -3.08
N LEU A 140 2.23 18.39 -3.44
CA LEU A 140 3.42 18.49 -2.59
C LEU A 140 4.35 19.64 -2.99
N GLY A 141 4.13 20.26 -4.17
CA GLY A 141 4.88 21.41 -4.64
C GLY A 141 6.33 21.13 -5.03
N TYR A 142 6.66 19.93 -5.49
CA TYR A 142 8.02 19.59 -5.92
C TYR A 142 8.06 18.75 -7.20
N GLU A 143 9.20 18.79 -7.88
CA GLU A 143 9.48 17.93 -9.03
C GLU A 143 9.96 16.56 -8.60
N THR A 144 9.49 15.54 -9.31
CA THR A 144 9.88 14.13 -9.14
C THR A 144 10.40 13.57 -10.45
N VAL A 145 11.50 12.83 -10.38
CA VAL A 145 12.08 12.09 -11.50
C VAL A 145 11.86 10.59 -11.26
N ARG A 146 11.51 9.87 -12.32
CA ARG A 146 11.20 8.45 -12.26
C ARG A 146 12.14 7.67 -13.16
N PHE A 147 12.59 6.54 -12.64
CA PHE A 147 13.46 5.59 -13.31
C PHE A 147 12.88 4.18 -13.20
N HIS A 148 13.12 3.32 -14.17
CA HIS A 148 12.98 1.87 -14.03
C HIS A 148 14.37 1.27 -13.81
N TRP A 149 14.50 0.37 -12.84
CA TRP A 149 15.73 -0.32 -12.55
C TRP A 149 15.50 -1.82 -12.39
N ASP A 150 16.48 -2.62 -12.84
CA ASP A 150 16.40 -4.07 -12.75
C ASP A 150 16.82 -4.52 -11.35
N ARG A 151 15.83 -4.86 -10.54
CA ARG A 151 16.07 -5.33 -9.17
C ARG A 151 16.41 -6.82 -9.18
N PRO A 152 17.57 -7.23 -8.65
CA PRO A 152 17.96 -8.63 -8.60
C PRO A 152 16.86 -9.51 -8.00
N HIS A 153 16.52 -10.60 -8.65
CA HIS A 153 15.47 -11.56 -8.26
C HIS A 153 14.02 -11.07 -8.27
N MET A 154 13.78 -9.81 -8.59
CA MET A 154 12.44 -9.20 -8.60
C MET A 154 12.08 -8.56 -9.94
N GLY A 155 13.02 -8.46 -10.87
CA GLY A 155 12.83 -7.81 -12.18
C GLY A 155 12.69 -6.29 -12.09
N TRP A 156 12.19 -5.68 -13.15
CA TRP A 156 12.10 -4.24 -13.29
C TRP A 156 11.16 -3.61 -12.26
N GLN A 157 11.69 -2.64 -11.53
CA GLN A 157 10.99 -1.85 -10.51
C GLN A 157 11.11 -0.38 -10.83
N GLU A 158 10.18 0.42 -10.32
CA GLU A 158 10.29 1.87 -10.43
C GLU A 158 11.01 2.47 -9.23
N LEU A 159 11.91 3.41 -9.50
CA LEU A 159 12.56 4.31 -8.54
C LEU A 159 12.02 5.72 -8.77
N SER A 160 11.36 6.30 -7.76
CA SER A 160 10.89 7.69 -7.80
C SER A 160 11.69 8.54 -6.81
N LEU A 161 12.27 9.62 -7.29
CA LEU A 161 13.10 10.52 -6.49
C LEU A 161 12.65 11.97 -6.66
N ARG A 162 12.59 12.71 -5.56
CA ARG A 162 12.46 14.17 -5.62
C ARG A 162 13.69 14.75 -6.28
N GLN A 163 13.54 15.80 -7.05
CA GLN A 163 14.68 16.51 -7.63
C GLN A 163 15.69 16.95 -6.56
N ALA A 164 15.21 17.35 -5.37
CA ALA A 164 16.07 17.72 -4.25
C ALA A 164 17.03 16.60 -3.81
N HIS A 165 16.65 15.32 -3.95
CA HIS A 165 17.55 14.20 -3.65
C HIS A 165 18.73 14.11 -4.64
N LEU A 166 18.57 14.64 -5.85
CA LEU A 166 19.60 14.61 -6.88
C LEU A 166 20.54 15.82 -6.84
N THR A 167 20.31 16.78 -5.92
CA THR A 167 21.22 17.90 -5.71
C THR A 167 22.52 17.42 -5.09
N ASP A 168 23.62 18.07 -5.44
CA ASP A 168 24.94 17.74 -4.92
C ASP A 168 24.98 17.84 -3.39
N GLY A 169 25.63 16.85 -2.75
CA GLY A 169 25.73 16.78 -1.30
C GLY A 169 24.44 16.46 -0.54
N SER A 170 23.37 16.05 -1.23
CA SER A 170 22.12 15.65 -0.56
C SER A 170 22.33 14.49 0.40
N ARG A 171 22.08 14.73 1.69
CA ARG A 171 22.15 13.70 2.75
C ARG A 171 20.97 12.72 2.71
N GLU A 172 19.89 13.09 2.05
CA GLU A 172 18.66 12.27 1.93
C GLU A 172 18.78 11.24 0.80
N PHE A 173 19.64 11.47 -0.20
CA PHE A 173 19.76 10.60 -1.36
C PHE A 173 20.06 9.13 -1.01
N PRO A 174 21.06 8.80 -0.18
CA PRO A 174 21.36 7.41 0.16
C PRO A 174 20.18 6.69 0.83
N THR A 175 19.46 7.40 1.71
CA THR A 175 18.27 6.86 2.38
C THR A 175 17.13 6.67 1.38
N ALA A 176 16.88 7.64 0.51
CA ALA A 176 15.79 7.59 -0.47
C ALA A 176 15.95 6.42 -1.47
N ILE A 177 17.16 6.08 -1.89
CA ILE A 177 17.41 4.92 -2.76
C ILE A 177 17.37 3.61 -1.97
N ALA A 178 17.86 3.58 -0.73
CA ALA A 178 17.85 2.40 0.13
C ALA A 178 16.41 1.98 0.50
N ASP A 179 15.51 2.91 0.78
CA ASP A 179 14.09 2.69 1.05
C ASP A 179 13.39 1.99 -0.13
N GLN A 180 13.87 2.22 -1.35
CA GLN A 180 13.36 1.59 -2.57
C GLN A 180 14.17 0.35 -3.01
N GLY A 181 15.10 -0.11 -2.17
CA GLY A 181 15.83 -1.36 -2.31
C GLY A 181 17.16 -1.28 -3.03
N ILE A 182 17.66 -0.06 -3.35
CA ILE A 182 18.97 0.13 -3.97
C ILE A 182 20.01 0.36 -2.87
N VAL A 183 20.96 -0.57 -2.75
CA VAL A 183 22.07 -0.47 -1.79
C VAL A 183 23.39 -0.36 -2.55
N LEU A 184 24.13 0.71 -2.30
CA LEU A 184 25.46 0.94 -2.82
C LEU A 184 26.48 0.79 -1.69
N TYR A 185 27.64 0.19 -1.99
CA TYR A 185 28.56 -0.29 -0.96
C TYR A 185 29.54 0.76 -0.44
N ASN A 186 29.76 1.85 -1.19
CA ASN A 186 30.69 2.87 -0.77
C ASN A 186 30.27 4.28 -1.25
N LYS A 187 30.87 5.29 -0.63
CA LYS A 187 30.54 6.69 -0.88
C LYS A 187 30.75 7.11 -2.35
N LYS A 188 31.84 6.67 -2.97
CA LYS A 188 32.14 7.00 -4.38
C LYS A 188 31.09 6.44 -5.32
N GLN A 189 30.65 5.19 -5.12
CA GLN A 189 29.54 4.60 -5.91
C GLN A 189 28.27 5.42 -5.76
N THR A 190 27.95 5.85 -4.54
CA THR A 190 26.75 6.66 -4.26
C THR A 190 26.83 8.02 -4.97
N GLU A 191 27.97 8.69 -4.93
CA GLU A 191 28.22 9.97 -5.60
C GLU A 191 28.11 9.83 -7.13
N TYR A 192 28.73 8.81 -7.73
CA TYR A 192 28.64 8.58 -9.18
C TYR A 192 27.23 8.15 -9.60
N PHE A 193 26.54 7.35 -8.80
CA PHE A 193 25.15 6.97 -9.08
C PHE A 193 24.23 8.19 -9.05
N GLN A 194 24.37 9.05 -8.05
CA GLN A 194 23.63 10.31 -7.95
C GLN A 194 23.91 11.22 -9.15
N LEU A 195 25.17 11.39 -9.52
CA LEU A 195 25.57 12.19 -10.68
C LEU A 195 24.98 11.65 -11.98
N MET A 196 24.97 10.34 -12.17
CA MET A 196 24.36 9.69 -13.33
C MET A 196 22.85 9.96 -13.41
N LEU A 197 22.13 9.78 -12.30
CA LEU A 197 20.68 10.03 -12.26
C LEU A 197 20.36 11.51 -12.51
N ARG A 198 21.17 12.41 -12.01
CA ARG A 198 21.07 13.85 -12.28
C ARG A 198 21.29 14.15 -13.77
N SER A 199 22.32 13.59 -14.38
CA SER A 199 22.58 13.76 -15.81
C SER A 199 21.42 13.23 -16.66
N TYR A 200 20.81 12.10 -16.29
CA TYR A 200 19.59 11.61 -16.93
C TYR A 200 18.42 12.57 -16.78
N MET A 201 18.26 13.19 -15.62
CA MET A 201 17.21 14.18 -15.40
C MET A 201 17.38 15.38 -16.33
N ASP A 202 18.61 15.86 -16.47
CA ASP A 202 18.93 17.01 -17.34
C ASP A 202 18.62 16.68 -18.82
N GLU A 203 18.95 15.49 -19.29
CA GLU A 203 18.58 14.98 -20.62
C GLU A 203 17.06 14.89 -20.80
N LEU A 204 16.35 14.33 -19.80
CA LEU A 204 14.88 14.23 -19.83
C LEU A 204 14.23 15.61 -19.97
N LYS A 205 14.72 16.61 -19.26
CA LYS A 205 14.19 17.99 -19.30
C LYS A 205 14.35 18.63 -20.69
N GLN A 206 15.36 18.23 -21.44
CA GLN A 206 15.57 18.74 -22.79
C GLN A 206 14.62 18.13 -23.84
N ILE A 207 14.25 16.85 -23.68
CA ILE A 207 13.54 16.09 -24.71
C ILE A 207 12.06 15.85 -24.40
N ARG A 208 11.60 16.08 -23.16
CA ARG A 208 10.24 15.75 -22.74
C ARG A 208 9.55 16.90 -22.04
N THR A 209 8.25 17.00 -22.30
CA THR A 209 7.38 17.89 -21.55
C THR A 209 7.18 17.34 -20.13
N MET A 210 7.25 18.20 -19.14
CA MET A 210 6.90 17.89 -17.77
C MET A 210 5.44 17.47 -17.66
N THR A 211 5.16 16.41 -16.91
CA THR A 211 3.80 15.93 -16.66
C THR A 211 3.37 16.28 -15.24
N ASN A 212 2.08 16.58 -15.07
CA ASN A 212 1.54 16.68 -13.71
C ASN A 212 1.47 15.30 -13.09
N LEU A 213 2.01 15.20 -11.88
CA LEU A 213 1.93 14.03 -11.03
C LEU A 213 1.03 14.36 -9.85
N TYR A 214 0.42 13.34 -9.28
CA TYR A 214 -0.46 13.53 -8.13
C TYR A 214 -0.07 12.55 -7.03
N SER A 215 0.16 13.08 -5.83
CA SER A 215 0.47 12.31 -4.62
C SER A 215 -0.74 12.08 -3.72
N THR A 216 -1.82 12.80 -3.95
CA THR A 216 -3.05 12.70 -3.17
C THR A 216 -4.25 12.48 -4.08
N MET A 217 -5.27 11.81 -3.60
CA MET A 217 -6.57 11.70 -4.28
C MET A 217 -7.48 12.89 -3.98
N GLY A 218 -8.69 12.86 -4.51
CA GLY A 218 -9.66 13.92 -4.31
C GLY A 218 -9.56 15.08 -5.31
N TRP A 219 -10.01 16.27 -4.91
CA TRP A 219 -10.09 17.42 -5.79
C TRP A 219 -8.73 17.94 -6.26
N LYS A 220 -8.66 18.28 -7.55
CA LYS A 220 -7.48 18.81 -8.26
C LYS A 220 -7.86 20.04 -9.09
N ASP A 221 -6.84 20.74 -9.61
CA ASP A 221 -7.01 21.84 -10.54
C ASP A 221 -8.01 22.92 -10.03
N LYS A 222 -7.86 23.31 -8.76
CA LYS A 222 -8.80 24.26 -8.09
C LYS A 222 -10.25 23.76 -8.16
N ASN A 223 -10.45 22.49 -7.85
CA ASN A 223 -11.75 21.80 -7.80
C ASN A 223 -12.43 21.60 -9.17
N LYS A 224 -11.68 21.61 -10.26
CA LYS A 224 -12.21 21.37 -11.61
C LYS A 224 -12.14 19.89 -12.01
N SER A 225 -11.33 19.11 -11.34
CA SER A 225 -11.17 17.68 -11.58
C SER A 225 -11.11 16.91 -10.25
N PHE A 226 -11.39 15.62 -10.31
CA PHE A 226 -11.37 14.73 -9.15
C PHE A 226 -10.56 13.48 -9.46
N LEU A 227 -9.56 13.19 -8.63
CA LEU A 227 -8.71 12.00 -8.77
C LEU A 227 -9.20 10.86 -7.89
N LEU A 228 -9.51 9.74 -8.53
CA LEU A 228 -9.86 8.48 -7.87
C LEU A 228 -8.98 7.34 -8.39
N GLY A 229 -8.14 6.78 -7.54
CA GLY A 229 -7.14 5.82 -7.99
C GLY A 229 -6.15 6.44 -8.98
N ASN A 230 -6.09 5.92 -10.19
CA ASN A 230 -5.32 6.47 -11.31
C ASN A 230 -6.21 7.18 -12.36
N THR A 231 -7.49 7.37 -12.07
CA THR A 231 -8.45 7.98 -12.97
C THR A 231 -8.72 9.43 -12.57
N LEU A 232 -8.39 10.38 -13.42
CA LEU A 232 -8.71 11.79 -13.27
C LEU A 232 -10.03 12.08 -13.98
N ILE A 233 -11.05 12.43 -13.20
CA ILE A 233 -12.41 12.72 -13.65
C ILE A 233 -12.56 14.22 -13.84
N LYS A 234 -12.90 14.66 -15.06
CA LYS A 234 -13.09 16.05 -15.42
C LYS A 234 -14.48 16.28 -15.98
N ARG A 235 -15.06 17.43 -15.72
CA ARG A 235 -16.29 17.88 -16.39
C ARG A 235 -15.92 18.76 -17.58
N LYS A 236 -16.38 18.41 -18.78
CA LYS A 236 -16.21 19.23 -19.98
C LYS A 236 -17.18 20.42 -20.00
N SER A 237 -16.94 21.36 -20.89
CA SER A 237 -17.80 22.54 -21.08
C SER A 237 -19.23 22.20 -21.52
N ASP A 238 -19.40 21.08 -22.21
CA ASP A 238 -20.73 20.56 -22.62
C ASP A 238 -21.44 19.79 -21.48
N GLY A 239 -20.84 19.72 -20.30
CA GLY A 239 -21.36 18.99 -19.13
C GLY A 239 -21.06 17.50 -19.09
N SER A 240 -20.48 16.93 -20.14
CA SER A 240 -20.08 15.51 -20.14
C SER A 240 -18.88 15.25 -19.24
N ILE A 241 -18.75 14.02 -18.81
CA ILE A 241 -17.61 13.57 -17.99
C ILE A 241 -16.51 13.03 -18.91
N LEU A 242 -15.28 13.42 -18.64
CA LEU A 242 -14.07 12.87 -19.23
C LEU A 242 -13.28 12.16 -18.15
N GLU A 243 -12.91 10.92 -18.41
CA GLU A 243 -12.03 10.13 -17.56
C GLU A 243 -10.67 9.95 -18.24
N GLU A 244 -9.60 10.29 -17.56
CA GLU A 244 -8.24 10.19 -18.07
C GLU A 244 -7.41 9.34 -17.10
N ASN A 245 -6.73 8.32 -17.63
CA ASN A 245 -5.74 7.59 -16.84
C ASN A 245 -4.47 8.43 -16.71
N ILE A 246 -4.05 8.66 -15.48
CA ILE A 246 -2.88 9.49 -15.18
C ILE A 246 -1.79 8.71 -14.46
N SER A 247 -0.59 9.26 -14.50
CA SER A 247 0.54 8.75 -13.72
C SER A 247 0.50 9.28 -12.29
N LEU A 248 0.62 8.38 -11.32
CA LEU A 248 0.70 8.73 -9.90
C LEU A 248 2.16 8.95 -9.47
N ALA A 249 2.36 9.82 -8.50
CA ALA A 249 3.68 10.26 -8.06
C ALA A 249 4.50 9.16 -7.38
N SER A 250 3.86 8.23 -6.66
CA SER A 250 4.56 7.20 -5.90
C SER A 250 4.18 5.77 -6.28
N VAL A 251 5.10 4.84 -6.04
CA VAL A 251 4.88 3.39 -6.21
C VAL A 251 3.74 2.89 -5.33
N ILE A 252 3.70 3.37 -4.07
CA ILE A 252 2.67 2.96 -3.10
C ILE A 252 1.28 3.35 -3.57
N GLN A 253 1.13 4.54 -4.15
CA GLN A 253 -0.14 5.00 -4.71
C GLN A 253 -0.55 4.16 -5.92
N ARG A 254 0.40 3.84 -6.82
CA ARG A 254 0.12 2.98 -7.98
C ARG A 254 -0.31 1.58 -7.57
N GLN A 255 0.30 0.99 -6.56
CA GLN A 255 -0.11 -0.31 -6.02
C GLN A 255 -1.50 -0.28 -5.39
N GLY A 256 -1.93 0.88 -4.90
CA GLY A 256 -3.27 1.09 -4.35
C GLY A 256 -4.31 1.54 -5.39
N ALA A 257 -3.90 1.97 -6.57
CA ALA A 257 -4.81 2.53 -7.58
C ALA A 257 -5.87 1.53 -8.05
N ASP A 258 -5.51 0.25 -8.19
CA ASP A 258 -6.42 -0.82 -8.58
C ASP A 258 -7.51 -1.13 -7.53
N LEU A 259 -7.39 -0.57 -6.34
CA LEU A 259 -8.40 -0.72 -5.29
C LEU A 259 -9.62 0.17 -5.54
N TYR A 260 -9.42 1.23 -6.32
CA TYR A 260 -10.44 2.20 -6.71
C TYR A 260 -10.96 1.84 -8.09
N GLY A 261 -12.26 1.68 -8.18
CA GLY A 261 -12.90 1.34 -9.45
C GLY A 261 -14.20 0.61 -9.24
N SER A 262 -15.05 0.63 -10.26
CA SER A 262 -16.33 -0.04 -10.21
C SER A 262 -16.19 -1.55 -10.44
N LYS A 263 -16.95 -2.34 -9.67
CA LYS A 263 -17.12 -3.78 -9.88
C LYS A 263 -18.61 -4.12 -9.79
N GLY A 264 -19.14 -4.78 -10.80
CA GLY A 264 -20.57 -5.03 -10.94
C GLY A 264 -21.30 -3.86 -11.61
N SER A 265 -22.60 -3.72 -11.37
CA SER A 265 -23.39 -2.62 -11.94
C SER A 265 -23.94 -1.69 -10.87
N LEU A 266 -24.21 -0.44 -11.25
CA LEU A 266 -24.81 0.56 -10.37
C LEU A 266 -26.19 0.11 -9.89
N GLU A 267 -27.00 -0.53 -10.74
CA GLU A 267 -28.32 -1.01 -10.40
C GLU A 267 -28.28 -2.07 -9.30
N GLN A 268 -27.30 -3.00 -9.39
CA GLN A 268 -27.09 -4.01 -8.35
C GLN A 268 -26.68 -3.37 -7.04
N TRP A 269 -25.75 -2.40 -7.07
CA TRP A 269 -25.31 -1.69 -5.88
C TRP A 269 -26.44 -0.90 -5.23
N VAL A 270 -27.25 -0.16 -6.01
CA VAL A 270 -28.45 0.55 -5.54
C VAL A 270 -29.46 -0.42 -4.93
N SER A 271 -29.73 -1.56 -5.58
CA SER A 271 -30.62 -2.59 -5.06
C SER A 271 -30.14 -3.13 -3.71
N LEU A 272 -28.85 -3.34 -3.52
CA LEU A 272 -28.29 -3.77 -2.24
C LEU A 272 -28.37 -2.67 -1.17
N THR A 273 -28.14 -1.39 -1.53
CA THR A 273 -28.20 -0.28 -0.57
C THR A 273 -29.64 0.00 -0.12
N SER A 274 -30.66 -0.34 -0.91
CA SER A 274 -32.07 -0.17 -0.53
C SER A 274 -32.47 -0.96 0.74
N ILE A 275 -31.71 -1.98 1.11
CA ILE A 275 -31.92 -2.70 2.39
C ILE A 275 -31.78 -1.76 3.60
N MET A 276 -31.02 -0.66 3.48
CA MET A 276 -30.80 0.31 4.55
C MET A 276 -32.01 1.21 4.82
N GLU A 277 -33.02 1.19 3.96
CA GLU A 277 -34.29 1.91 4.19
C GLU A 277 -35.07 1.35 5.37
N LYS A 278 -34.76 0.11 5.80
CA LYS A 278 -35.37 -0.51 6.96
C LYS A 278 -35.09 0.29 8.24
N ALA A 279 -36.09 0.45 9.08
CA ALA A 279 -36.05 1.33 10.26
C ALA A 279 -34.86 1.07 11.21
N HIS A 280 -34.45 -0.19 11.36
CA HIS A 280 -33.34 -0.57 12.24
C HIS A 280 -31.94 -0.37 11.64
N LEU A 281 -31.85 0.02 10.35
CA LEU A 281 -30.60 0.26 9.62
C LEU A 281 -30.32 1.75 9.34
N LYS A 282 -31.08 2.68 9.93
CA LYS A 282 -30.91 4.13 9.75
C LYS A 282 -29.49 4.63 10.05
N SER A 283 -28.84 4.05 11.05
CA SER A 283 -27.44 4.40 11.39
C SER A 283 -26.47 3.98 10.27
N HIS A 284 -26.74 2.87 9.60
CA HIS A 284 -25.94 2.42 8.45
C HIS A 284 -26.16 3.33 7.23
N MET A 285 -27.42 3.73 6.99
CA MET A 285 -27.75 4.72 5.95
C MET A 285 -27.06 6.07 6.22
N PHE A 286 -27.06 6.51 7.47
CA PHE A 286 -26.33 7.73 7.87
C PHE A 286 -24.83 7.60 7.57
N ALA A 287 -24.21 6.48 7.94
CA ALA A 287 -22.79 6.23 7.64
C ALA A 287 -22.51 6.25 6.13
N LEU A 288 -23.38 5.65 5.32
CA LEU A 288 -23.28 5.71 3.85
C LEU A 288 -23.36 7.16 3.35
N GLY A 289 -24.30 7.96 3.86
CA GLY A 289 -24.42 9.40 3.56
C GLY A 289 -23.16 10.20 3.88
N VAL A 290 -22.52 9.88 5.01
CA VAL A 290 -21.22 10.46 5.39
C VAL A 290 -20.14 10.10 4.37
N GLY A 291 -20.13 8.86 3.88
CA GLY A 291 -19.21 8.45 2.80
C GLY A 291 -19.35 9.34 1.56
N PHE A 292 -20.56 9.59 1.10
CA PHE A 292 -20.82 10.52 -0.02
C PHE A 292 -20.46 11.96 0.28
N SER A 293 -20.56 12.38 1.53
CA SER A 293 -20.23 13.76 1.92
C SER A 293 -18.73 14.05 1.95
N ALA A 294 -17.88 13.03 2.02
CA ALA A 294 -16.43 13.21 2.18
C ALA A 294 -15.81 14.16 1.12
N PRO A 295 -16.05 14.01 -0.20
CA PRO A 295 -15.54 14.97 -1.19
C PRO A 295 -16.13 16.37 -1.04
N LEU A 296 -17.33 16.51 -0.49
CA LEU A 296 -18.03 17.78 -0.35
C LEU A 296 -17.46 18.65 0.78
N TYR A 297 -16.75 18.05 1.75
CA TYR A 297 -16.09 18.81 2.81
C TYR A 297 -15.13 19.86 2.28
N ASN A 298 -14.52 19.61 1.14
CA ASN A 298 -13.64 20.59 0.49
C ASN A 298 -14.31 21.95 0.21
N PHE A 299 -15.65 21.98 0.12
CA PHE A 299 -16.44 23.19 -0.17
C PHE A 299 -17.07 23.83 1.07
N THR A 300 -16.94 23.20 2.22
CA THR A 300 -17.63 23.66 3.45
C THR A 300 -16.78 24.58 4.31
N GLY A 301 -15.48 24.65 4.09
CA GLY A 301 -14.51 25.30 4.97
C GLY A 301 -14.19 24.51 6.23
N LEU A 302 -14.79 23.34 6.44
CA LEU A 302 -14.49 22.43 7.54
C LEU A 302 -13.23 21.61 7.20
N LYS A 303 -12.38 21.37 8.21
CA LYS A 303 -11.11 20.65 8.01
C LYS A 303 -11.28 19.14 7.90
N GLY A 304 -12.36 18.59 8.46
CA GLY A 304 -12.67 17.16 8.45
C GLY A 304 -13.80 16.81 9.41
N LEU A 305 -14.21 15.56 9.38
CA LEU A 305 -15.20 15.00 10.29
C LEU A 305 -14.77 13.58 10.68
N THR A 306 -14.70 13.32 11.97
CA THR A 306 -14.50 11.98 12.53
C THR A 306 -15.81 11.47 13.10
N ILE A 307 -16.25 10.28 12.69
CA ILE A 307 -17.46 9.62 13.17
C ILE A 307 -17.10 8.30 13.81
N SER A 308 -17.48 8.15 15.08
CA SER A 308 -17.30 6.90 15.82
C SER A 308 -18.57 6.05 15.75
N LEU A 309 -18.43 4.81 15.29
CA LEU A 309 -19.49 3.81 15.31
C LEU A 309 -19.33 2.94 16.55
N TYR A 310 -20.26 3.00 17.48
CA TYR A 310 -20.24 2.21 18.70
C TYR A 310 -21.50 1.36 18.83
N GLY A 311 -21.43 0.29 19.63
CA GLY A 311 -22.54 -0.63 19.83
C GLY A 311 -22.10 -2.08 20.05
N PRO A 312 -23.02 -3.01 20.29
CA PRO A 312 -22.71 -4.40 20.58
C PRO A 312 -22.02 -5.10 19.40
N THR A 313 -21.31 -6.17 19.72
CA THR A 313 -20.76 -7.06 18.69
C THR A 313 -21.87 -7.64 17.84
N GLY A 314 -21.68 -7.71 16.51
CA GLY A 314 -22.73 -8.15 15.58
C GLY A 314 -23.70 -7.04 15.15
N GLY A 315 -23.57 -5.82 15.65
CA GLY A 315 -24.41 -4.67 15.26
C GLY A 315 -24.12 -4.07 13.89
N GLY A 316 -23.30 -4.71 13.07
CA GLY A 316 -23.03 -4.29 11.68
C GLY A 316 -22.09 -3.10 11.51
N LYS A 317 -21.30 -2.72 12.54
CA LYS A 317 -20.36 -1.57 12.46
C LYS A 317 -19.37 -1.69 11.31
N THR A 318 -18.71 -2.83 11.19
CA THR A 318 -17.76 -3.12 10.09
C THR A 318 -18.48 -3.14 8.72
N LEU A 319 -19.73 -3.64 8.69
CA LEU A 319 -20.53 -3.61 7.48
C LEU A 319 -20.86 -2.17 7.05
N ALA A 320 -21.18 -1.27 8.00
CA ALA A 320 -21.39 0.14 7.70
C ALA A 320 -20.12 0.79 7.09
N GLN A 321 -18.94 0.45 7.59
CA GLN A 321 -17.67 0.91 7.04
C GLN A 321 -17.42 0.35 5.63
N TYR A 322 -17.75 -0.90 5.37
CA TYR A 322 -17.68 -1.50 4.02
C TYR A 322 -18.61 -0.80 3.03
N TRP A 323 -19.82 -0.43 3.44
CA TRP A 323 -20.74 0.36 2.63
C TRP A 323 -20.13 1.71 2.25
N VAL A 324 -19.49 2.40 3.19
CA VAL A 324 -18.79 3.66 2.93
C VAL A 324 -17.70 3.47 1.89
N GLN A 325 -16.85 2.45 2.03
CA GLN A 325 -15.75 2.21 1.10
C GLN A 325 -16.23 1.71 -0.28
N SER A 326 -17.36 1.03 -0.34
CA SER A 326 -17.94 0.53 -1.61
C SER A 326 -18.35 1.65 -2.58
N ILE A 327 -18.50 2.88 -2.12
CA ILE A 327 -18.72 4.05 -2.97
C ILE A 327 -17.52 4.31 -3.89
N TYR A 328 -16.31 3.98 -3.41
CA TYR A 328 -15.05 4.39 -4.04
C TYR A 328 -14.25 3.22 -4.62
N GLY A 329 -14.51 1.99 -4.18
CA GLY A 329 -13.78 0.84 -4.69
C GLY A 329 -13.99 -0.45 -3.89
N ASP A 330 -12.95 -1.28 -3.79
CA ASP A 330 -12.98 -2.57 -3.08
C ASP A 330 -13.08 -2.36 -1.55
N PRO A 331 -14.25 -2.59 -0.93
CA PRO A 331 -14.48 -2.24 0.48
C PRO A 331 -13.60 -3.02 1.45
N GLU A 332 -13.25 -4.28 1.13
CA GLU A 332 -12.42 -5.10 2.02
C GLU A 332 -10.97 -4.62 2.06
N LYS A 333 -10.47 -4.11 0.93
CA LYS A 333 -9.08 -3.67 0.79
C LYS A 333 -8.88 -2.21 1.16
N LEU A 334 -9.92 -1.38 1.03
CA LEU A 334 -9.90 0.02 1.43
C LEU A 334 -10.14 0.22 2.93
N HIS A 335 -10.65 -0.79 3.61
CA HIS A 335 -10.92 -0.79 5.03
C HIS A 335 -9.65 -1.13 5.84
N PHE A 336 -9.44 -0.43 6.97
CA PHE A 336 -8.27 -0.60 7.81
C PHE A 336 -8.61 -1.16 9.18
N ALA A 337 -7.71 -1.97 9.72
CA ALA A 337 -7.71 -2.34 11.13
C ALA A 337 -6.70 -1.46 11.90
N ALA A 338 -7.02 -1.10 13.13
CA ALA A 338 -6.16 -0.26 14.00
C ALA A 338 -4.77 -0.84 14.34
N LYS A 339 -4.51 -2.09 13.96
CA LYS A 339 -3.19 -2.75 14.11
C LYS A 339 -2.08 -2.20 13.21
N TYR A 340 -2.41 -1.31 12.28
CA TYR A 340 -1.40 -0.61 11.48
C TYR A 340 -0.64 0.38 12.37
N THR A 341 0.62 0.64 12.02
CA THR A 341 1.40 1.66 12.73
C THR A 341 0.80 3.04 12.48
N GLN A 342 0.88 3.93 13.47
CA GLN A 342 0.40 5.31 13.37
C GLN A 342 0.97 6.02 12.13
N MET A 343 2.25 5.80 11.82
CA MET A 343 2.90 6.35 10.63
C MET A 343 2.25 5.86 9.33
N ALA A 344 1.86 4.58 9.26
CA ALA A 344 1.17 4.03 8.09
C ALA A 344 -0.24 4.63 7.93
N LEU A 345 -0.95 4.88 9.02
CA LEU A 345 -2.25 5.54 9.01
C LEU A 345 -2.15 6.99 8.54
N PHE A 346 -1.19 7.77 9.06
CA PHE A 346 -0.97 9.15 8.62
C PHE A 346 -0.53 9.25 7.15
N SER A 347 0.34 8.37 6.70
CA SER A 347 0.73 8.31 5.29
C SER A 347 -0.47 8.07 4.37
N ARG A 348 -1.40 7.23 4.80
CA ARG A 348 -2.63 6.98 4.04
C ARG A 348 -3.62 8.12 4.09
N LEU A 349 -3.82 8.75 5.24
CA LEU A 349 -4.63 9.98 5.33
C LEU A 349 -4.14 11.03 4.34
N GLY A 350 -2.82 11.26 4.31
CA GLY A 350 -2.22 12.17 3.33
C GLY A 350 -2.51 11.78 1.88
N THR A 351 -2.61 10.49 1.57
CA THR A 351 -2.89 10.00 0.21
C THR A 351 -4.38 10.09 -0.16
N TYR A 352 -5.28 9.87 0.80
CA TYR A 352 -6.73 9.83 0.55
C TYR A 352 -7.33 11.20 0.22
N GLY A 353 -6.74 12.29 0.73
CA GLY A 353 -7.23 13.63 0.46
C GLY A 353 -8.70 13.82 0.84
N ASN A 354 -9.58 13.93 -0.15
CA ASN A 354 -11.01 14.15 0.07
C ASN A 354 -11.84 12.85 0.10
N LEU A 355 -11.21 11.69 0.25
CA LEU A 355 -11.90 10.40 0.37
C LEU A 355 -12.07 9.99 1.84
N PRO A 356 -13.10 9.20 2.17
CA PRO A 356 -13.29 8.71 3.52
C PRO A 356 -12.24 7.63 3.85
N LEU A 357 -11.72 7.67 5.08
CA LEU A 357 -10.92 6.61 5.67
C LEU A 357 -11.74 5.89 6.73
N THR A 358 -11.80 4.57 6.67
CA THR A 358 -12.50 3.75 7.68
C THR A 358 -11.50 2.89 8.44
N ILE A 359 -11.62 2.88 9.78
CA ILE A 359 -10.72 2.14 10.67
C ILE A 359 -11.57 1.30 11.62
N ASP A 360 -11.29 0.01 11.69
CA ASP A 360 -11.93 -0.90 12.65
C ASP A 360 -11.02 -1.14 13.88
N GLU A 361 -11.62 -1.58 14.97
CA GLU A 361 -10.94 -1.93 16.21
C GLU A 361 -10.12 -0.76 16.84
N VAL A 362 -10.62 0.47 16.74
CA VAL A 362 -9.98 1.67 17.34
C VAL A 362 -9.71 1.51 18.84
N THR A 363 -10.46 0.63 19.53
CA THR A 363 -10.23 0.27 20.94
C THR A 363 -8.86 -0.37 21.22
N MET A 364 -8.12 -0.76 20.18
CA MET A 364 -6.74 -1.23 20.32
C MET A 364 -5.72 -0.11 20.33
N MET A 365 -6.12 1.11 20.02
CA MET A 365 -5.30 2.32 20.10
C MET A 365 -5.36 2.91 21.50
N SER A 366 -4.27 3.53 21.95
CA SER A 366 -4.29 4.33 23.18
C SER A 366 -5.08 5.63 22.97
N ASP A 367 -5.58 6.23 24.04
CA ASP A 367 -6.30 7.52 23.99
C ASP A 367 -5.47 8.61 23.30
N LYS A 368 -4.15 8.60 23.51
CA LYS A 368 -3.22 9.52 22.84
C LYS A 368 -3.17 9.29 21.34
N GLU A 369 -3.05 8.04 20.89
CA GLU A 369 -3.02 7.70 19.45
C GLU A 369 -4.32 8.07 18.77
N VAL A 370 -5.47 7.86 19.44
CA VAL A 370 -6.78 8.30 18.91
C VAL A 370 -6.84 9.84 18.85
N GLY A 371 -6.36 10.52 19.87
CA GLY A 371 -6.29 11.99 19.89
C GLY A 371 -5.41 12.51 18.75
N ASP A 372 -4.17 12.04 18.64
CA ASP A 372 -3.23 12.42 17.57
C ASP A 372 -3.77 12.14 16.16
N PHE A 373 -4.68 11.16 16.02
CA PHE A 373 -5.31 10.83 14.76
C PHE A 373 -6.50 11.72 14.41
N CYS A 374 -7.24 12.21 15.41
CA CYS A 374 -8.44 13.04 15.21
C CYS A 374 -8.12 14.55 15.10
N TYR A 375 -6.97 14.99 15.55
CA TYR A 375 -6.53 16.40 15.60
C TYR A 375 -5.21 16.61 14.87
#